data_0bc9cca09669a684dea7982744ae4d05
#
_entry.id   0bc9cca09669a684dea7982744ae4d05
#
_cell.length_a   1.000
_cell.length_b   1.000
_cell.length_c   1.000
_cell.angle_alpha   90.00
_cell.angle_beta   90.00
_cell.angle_gamma   90.00
#
_symmetry.space_group_name_H-M   'P 1'
#
loop_
_entity.id
_entity.type
_entity.pdbx_description
1 polymer ?
#
loop_
_entity_poly.entity_id
_entity_poly.type
_entity_poly.pdbx_seq_one_letter_code
_entity_poly.pdbx_strand_id
1 'polypeptide(L)'
;MKGTILILVNNIQASDLIAFELSREGYYLLRAYNGRDGLRLLRTRKPDIVLLDLPERMDPDSFDVFSQIGEEGLDTETLTFVTEDEEDLAISLRMEYIIKPFSIHDLMEHISIIALRTEQIQRPMIQTLGRIAIDMRRAIVSKDGDPVEMSLQDYDLFSFLASQPGQTFSREELMTNVWGYTGYLGDIRLVDVAIRRLRLKIEDDPSNPQFIMTRRGTGYFFTTS
;
A
#
# COMPACT_ATOMS: atom_id res chain seq x y z
N MET A 1 2.96 13.53 -5.40
CA MET A 1 2.41 12.16 -5.56
C MET A 1 0.90 12.30 -5.59
N LYS A 2 0.22 11.75 -6.62
CA LYS A 2 -1.23 11.94 -6.82
C LYS A 2 -2.12 11.03 -5.94
N GLY A 3 -1.56 10.02 -5.29
CA GLY A 3 -2.29 9.05 -4.46
C GLY A 3 -1.74 7.64 -4.60
N THR A 4 -2.32 6.70 -3.84
CA THR A 4 -1.93 5.28 -3.81
C THR A 4 -2.99 4.44 -4.52
N ILE A 5 -2.60 3.64 -5.50
CA ILE A 5 -3.49 2.74 -6.23
C ILE A 5 -3.07 1.29 -5.99
N LEU A 6 -4.01 0.46 -5.57
CA LEU A 6 -3.86 -0.99 -5.52
C LEU A 6 -4.36 -1.60 -6.84
N ILE A 7 -3.49 -2.31 -7.54
CA ILE A 7 -3.81 -3.04 -8.77
C ILE A 7 -4.01 -4.51 -8.39
N LEU A 8 -5.25 -4.98 -8.43
CA LEU A 8 -5.63 -6.38 -8.24
C LEU A 8 -6.13 -6.94 -9.57
N VAL A 9 -5.20 -7.30 -10.43
CA VAL A 9 -5.42 -7.80 -11.79
C VAL A 9 -4.64 -9.10 -11.98
N ASN A 10 -5.35 -10.17 -12.32
CA ASN A 10 -4.75 -11.51 -12.45
C ASN A 10 -3.81 -11.64 -13.66
N ASN A 11 -4.06 -10.88 -14.72
CA ASN A 11 -3.20 -10.87 -15.90
C ASN A 11 -1.96 -10.01 -15.65
N ILE A 12 -0.79 -10.66 -15.56
CA ILE A 12 0.48 -10.01 -15.26
C ILE A 12 0.83 -8.95 -16.31
N GLN A 13 0.62 -9.23 -17.60
CA GLN A 13 0.96 -8.29 -18.67
C GLN A 13 0.07 -7.04 -18.63
N ALA A 14 -1.22 -7.22 -18.40
CA ALA A 14 -2.15 -6.10 -18.21
C ALA A 14 -1.79 -5.29 -16.97
N SER A 15 -1.49 -5.97 -15.85
CA SER A 15 -1.04 -5.34 -14.62
C SER A 15 0.26 -4.54 -14.80
N ASP A 16 1.22 -5.06 -15.60
CA ASP A 16 2.48 -4.36 -15.90
C ASP A 16 2.24 -3.10 -16.74
N LEU A 17 1.40 -3.18 -17.76
CA LEU A 17 1.06 -2.03 -18.62
C LEU A 17 0.36 -0.94 -17.83
N ILE A 18 -0.67 -1.30 -17.06
CA ILE A 18 -1.41 -0.36 -16.19
C ILE A 18 -0.45 0.29 -15.18
N ALA A 19 0.40 -0.50 -14.52
CA ALA A 19 1.36 0.00 -13.56
C ALA A 19 2.37 0.96 -14.19
N PHE A 20 2.85 0.67 -15.39
CA PHE A 20 3.78 1.55 -16.10
C PHE A 20 3.16 2.93 -16.36
N GLU A 21 1.95 2.98 -16.92
CA GLU A 21 1.30 4.26 -17.24
C GLU A 21 0.93 5.05 -15.96
N LEU A 22 0.38 4.39 -14.95
CA LEU A 22 0.05 5.05 -13.68
C LEU A 22 1.28 5.59 -12.94
N SER A 23 2.41 4.89 -13.01
CA SER A 23 3.66 5.37 -12.41
C SER A 23 4.17 6.65 -13.09
N ARG A 24 4.02 6.77 -14.40
CA ARG A 24 4.37 7.98 -15.17
C ARG A 24 3.52 9.18 -14.77
N GLU A 25 2.27 8.93 -14.40
CA GLU A 25 1.34 9.95 -13.90
C GLU A 25 1.60 10.35 -12.44
N GLY A 26 2.55 9.71 -11.75
CA GLY A 26 2.95 10.03 -10.40
C GLY A 26 2.11 9.39 -9.30
N TYR A 27 1.37 8.31 -9.60
CA TYR A 27 0.71 7.49 -8.59
C TYR A 27 1.69 6.54 -7.93
N TYR A 28 1.43 6.25 -6.67
CA TYR A 28 2.08 5.20 -5.91
C TYR A 28 1.32 3.88 -6.10
N LEU A 29 2.03 2.79 -6.43
CA LEU A 29 1.39 1.57 -6.86
C LEU A 29 1.66 0.41 -5.92
N LEU A 30 0.59 -0.24 -5.50
CA LEU A 30 0.58 -1.52 -4.84
C LEU A 30 0.04 -2.56 -5.82
N ARG A 31 0.56 -3.79 -5.77
CA ARG A 31 0.16 -4.84 -6.70
C ARG A 31 -0.18 -6.11 -5.94
N ALA A 32 -1.29 -6.71 -6.30
CA ALA A 32 -1.70 -8.03 -5.83
C ALA A 32 -2.20 -8.85 -7.03
N TYR A 33 -1.97 -10.15 -6.98
CA TYR A 33 -2.35 -11.08 -8.03
C TYR A 33 -3.40 -12.09 -7.58
N ASN A 34 -3.89 -11.95 -6.33
CA ASN A 34 -4.96 -12.74 -5.74
C ASN A 34 -5.67 -11.93 -4.66
N GLY A 35 -6.89 -12.33 -4.32
CA GLY A 35 -7.73 -11.63 -3.35
C GLY A 35 -7.13 -11.54 -1.96
N ARG A 36 -6.47 -12.60 -1.47
CA ARG A 36 -5.85 -12.63 -0.13
C ARG A 36 -4.77 -11.57 0.03
N ASP A 37 -3.87 -11.45 -0.95
CA ASP A 37 -2.83 -10.42 -0.94
C ASP A 37 -3.44 -9.03 -1.12
N GLY A 38 -4.48 -8.91 -1.95
CA GLY A 38 -5.27 -7.70 -2.13
C GLY A 38 -5.86 -7.22 -0.81
N LEU A 39 -6.56 -8.08 -0.07
CA LEU A 39 -7.13 -7.77 1.24
C LEU A 39 -6.08 -7.36 2.27
N ARG A 40 -4.95 -8.06 2.30
CA ARG A 40 -3.84 -7.69 3.18
C ARG A 40 -3.34 -6.28 2.88
N LEU A 41 -3.11 -5.96 1.61
CA LEU A 41 -2.67 -4.63 1.19
C LEU A 41 -3.72 -3.56 1.44
N LEU A 42 -4.99 -3.85 1.18
CA LEU A 42 -6.10 -2.95 1.45
C LEU A 42 -6.12 -2.52 2.93
N ARG A 43 -6.07 -3.48 3.84
CA ARG A 43 -6.11 -3.21 5.30
C ARG A 43 -4.87 -2.51 5.82
N THR A 44 -3.70 -2.89 5.32
CA THR A 44 -2.41 -2.39 5.85
C THR A 44 -1.95 -1.10 5.20
N ARG A 45 -2.34 -0.85 3.95
CA ARG A 45 -1.85 0.26 3.13
C ARG A 45 -2.89 1.34 2.86
N LYS A 46 -4.18 0.99 3.02
CA LYS A 46 -5.32 1.90 2.81
C LYS A 46 -5.17 2.69 1.49
N PRO A 47 -5.12 2.02 0.33
CA PRO A 47 -4.98 2.69 -0.96
C PRO A 47 -6.18 3.63 -1.18
N ASP A 48 -5.95 4.69 -1.95
CA ASP A 48 -7.01 5.64 -2.31
C ASP A 48 -7.96 5.05 -3.36
N ILE A 49 -7.39 4.25 -4.27
CA ILE A 49 -8.13 3.61 -5.36
C ILE A 49 -7.72 2.13 -5.44
N VAL A 50 -8.69 1.26 -5.67
CA VAL A 50 -8.47 -0.15 -6.03
C VAL A 50 -8.92 -0.36 -7.47
N LEU A 51 -8.03 -0.88 -8.31
CA LEU A 51 -8.37 -1.43 -9.62
C LEU A 51 -8.59 -2.91 -9.46
N LEU A 52 -9.81 -3.36 -9.64
CA LEU A 52 -10.24 -4.73 -9.41
C LEU A 52 -10.68 -5.38 -10.73
N ASP A 53 -9.97 -6.41 -11.15
CA ASP A 53 -10.40 -7.25 -12.27
C ASP A 53 -11.31 -8.37 -11.73
N LEU A 54 -12.60 -8.33 -12.09
CA LEU A 54 -13.48 -9.45 -11.79
C LEU A 54 -13.13 -10.60 -12.75
N PRO A 55 -12.75 -11.77 -12.20
CA PRO A 55 -12.50 -12.94 -13.02
C PRO A 55 -13.82 -13.46 -13.63
N GLU A 56 -13.77 -13.99 -14.84
CA GLU A 56 -14.92 -14.63 -15.56
C GLU A 56 -15.63 -15.74 -14.74
N ARG A 57 -14.97 -16.23 -13.70
CA ARG A 57 -15.56 -17.07 -12.66
C ARG A 57 -15.18 -16.44 -11.33
N MET A 58 -16.17 -15.92 -10.62
CA MET A 58 -16.02 -15.29 -9.31
C MET A 58 -15.11 -16.15 -8.42
N ASP A 59 -13.85 -15.75 -8.30
CA ASP A 59 -13.00 -16.20 -7.22
C ASP A 59 -13.57 -15.61 -5.93
N PRO A 60 -13.96 -16.45 -4.95
CA PRO A 60 -14.52 -15.96 -3.69
C PRO A 60 -13.67 -14.87 -3.04
N ASP A 61 -12.35 -15.01 -3.11
CA ASP A 61 -11.41 -14.07 -2.50
C ASP A 61 -11.45 -12.66 -3.16
N SER A 62 -11.72 -12.56 -4.47
CA SER A 62 -11.83 -11.27 -5.16
C SER A 62 -13.15 -10.56 -4.87
N PHE A 63 -14.24 -11.31 -4.71
CA PHE A 63 -15.53 -10.77 -4.26
C PHE A 63 -15.44 -10.27 -2.81
N ASP A 64 -14.69 -10.99 -1.96
CA ASP A 64 -14.44 -10.57 -0.58
C ASP A 64 -13.71 -9.22 -0.50
N VAL A 65 -12.81 -8.90 -1.45
CA VAL A 65 -12.16 -7.58 -1.52
C VAL A 65 -13.20 -6.47 -1.68
N PHE A 66 -14.11 -6.63 -2.63
CA PHE A 66 -15.15 -5.63 -2.89
C PHE A 66 -16.11 -5.48 -1.70
N SER A 67 -16.60 -6.61 -1.16
CA SER A 67 -17.51 -6.62 0.00
C SER A 67 -16.88 -5.94 1.21
N GLN A 68 -15.61 -6.20 1.48
CA GLN A 68 -14.94 -5.62 2.65
C GLN A 68 -14.66 -4.12 2.51
N ILE A 69 -14.44 -3.61 1.30
CA ILE A 69 -14.36 -2.16 1.08
C ILE A 69 -15.65 -1.49 1.53
N GLY A 70 -16.80 -2.07 1.15
CA GLY A 70 -18.13 -1.56 1.54
C GLY A 70 -18.45 -1.72 3.02
N GLU A 71 -18.11 -2.87 3.62
CA GLU A 71 -18.46 -3.21 5.00
C GLU A 71 -17.58 -2.52 6.04
N GLU A 72 -16.30 -2.37 5.78
CA GLU A 72 -15.33 -1.77 6.71
C GLU A 72 -15.34 -0.23 6.68
N GLY A 73 -16.17 0.39 5.81
CA GLY A 73 -16.25 1.84 5.68
C GLY A 73 -14.91 2.46 5.30
N LEU A 74 -14.12 1.74 4.49
CA LEU A 74 -12.83 2.23 4.02
C LEU A 74 -13.07 3.37 3.02
N ASP A 75 -12.42 4.50 3.24
CA ASP A 75 -12.40 5.66 2.31
C ASP A 75 -11.57 5.32 1.05
N THR A 76 -11.91 4.21 0.39
CA THR A 76 -11.22 3.68 -0.78
C THR A 76 -12.20 3.58 -1.93
N GLU A 77 -11.90 4.23 -3.04
CA GLU A 77 -12.69 4.11 -4.27
C GLU A 77 -12.29 2.85 -5.04
N THR A 78 -13.24 2.21 -5.69
CA THR A 78 -12.97 0.99 -6.48
C THR A 78 -13.41 1.20 -7.92
N LEU A 79 -12.52 0.92 -8.87
CA LEU A 79 -12.83 0.81 -10.29
C LEU A 79 -12.72 -0.66 -10.70
N THR A 80 -13.83 -1.23 -11.14
CA THR A 80 -13.95 -2.65 -11.43
C THR A 80 -13.90 -2.89 -12.95
N PHE A 81 -13.09 -3.85 -13.40
CA PHE A 81 -13.04 -4.28 -14.79
C PHE A 81 -14.02 -5.43 -14.99
N VAL A 82 -15.03 -5.22 -15.80
CA VAL A 82 -16.12 -6.17 -16.04
C VAL A 82 -16.21 -6.55 -17.52
N THR A 83 -16.79 -7.70 -17.82
CA THR A 83 -17.23 -8.07 -19.17
C THR A 83 -18.64 -7.53 -19.44
N GLU A 84 -19.07 -7.55 -20.69
CA GLU A 84 -20.47 -7.17 -21.03
C GLU A 84 -21.50 -8.00 -20.26
N ASP A 85 -21.23 -9.30 -20.06
CA ASP A 85 -22.12 -10.20 -19.31
C ASP A 85 -22.19 -9.89 -17.80
N GLU A 86 -21.22 -9.18 -17.27
CA GLU A 86 -21.11 -8.79 -15.85
C GLU A 86 -21.66 -7.38 -15.58
N GLU A 87 -22.02 -6.63 -16.61
CA GLU A 87 -22.47 -5.24 -16.49
C GLU A 87 -23.71 -5.11 -15.60
N ASP A 88 -24.73 -5.96 -15.80
CA ASP A 88 -25.94 -5.95 -14.98
C ASP A 88 -25.64 -6.18 -13.50
N LEU A 89 -24.66 -7.02 -13.18
CA LEU A 89 -24.20 -7.27 -11.83
C LEU A 89 -23.53 -6.03 -11.25
N ALA A 90 -22.64 -5.39 -12.00
CA ALA A 90 -21.97 -4.17 -11.57
C ALA A 90 -22.95 -3.03 -11.29
N ILE A 91 -23.96 -2.87 -12.13
CA ILE A 91 -25.05 -1.91 -11.93
C ILE A 91 -25.84 -2.24 -10.66
N SER A 92 -26.23 -3.50 -10.46
CA SER A 92 -27.00 -3.94 -9.29
C SER A 92 -26.27 -3.70 -7.98
N LEU A 93 -24.96 -3.86 -7.97
CA LEU A 93 -24.07 -3.66 -6.83
C LEU A 93 -23.57 -2.20 -6.71
N ARG A 94 -23.99 -1.31 -7.62
CA ARG A 94 -23.56 0.11 -7.68
C ARG A 94 -22.04 0.28 -7.74
N MET A 95 -21.39 -0.60 -8.47
CA MET A 95 -19.93 -0.50 -8.71
C MET A 95 -19.63 0.64 -9.68
N GLU A 96 -18.51 1.33 -9.48
CA GLU A 96 -17.86 2.08 -10.56
C GLU A 96 -17.12 1.06 -11.42
N TYR A 97 -17.38 1.01 -12.73
CA TYR A 97 -16.86 -0.04 -13.59
C TYR A 97 -16.42 0.47 -14.96
N ILE A 98 -15.60 -0.32 -15.63
CA ILE A 98 -15.22 -0.16 -17.05
C ILE A 98 -15.36 -1.50 -17.74
N ILE A 99 -15.98 -1.51 -18.94
CA ILE A 99 -16.25 -2.73 -19.70
C ILE A 99 -15.01 -3.13 -20.52
N LYS A 100 -14.61 -4.39 -20.44
CA LYS A 100 -13.55 -4.98 -21.26
C LYS A 100 -14.09 -5.32 -22.67
N PRO A 101 -13.30 -5.10 -23.77
CA PRO A 101 -11.96 -4.51 -23.77
C PRO A 101 -12.00 -2.97 -23.70
N PHE A 102 -11.09 -2.36 -22.93
CA PHE A 102 -10.94 -0.91 -22.83
C PHE A 102 -9.52 -0.49 -23.23
N SER A 103 -9.38 0.76 -23.65
CA SER A 103 -8.06 1.34 -23.90
C SER A 103 -7.42 1.86 -22.60
N ILE A 104 -6.10 2.00 -22.60
CA ILE A 104 -5.39 2.63 -21.50
C ILE A 104 -5.84 4.08 -21.28
N HIS A 105 -6.26 4.76 -22.36
CA HIS A 105 -6.77 6.12 -22.30
C HIS A 105 -8.09 6.19 -21.53
N ASP A 106 -9.03 5.29 -21.82
CA ASP A 106 -10.32 5.21 -21.11
C ASP A 106 -10.11 4.93 -19.62
N LEU A 107 -9.20 4.01 -19.29
CA LEU A 107 -8.83 3.73 -17.92
C LEU A 107 -8.28 4.96 -17.21
N MET A 108 -7.38 5.72 -17.84
CA MET A 108 -6.79 6.93 -17.27
C MET A 108 -7.80 8.03 -17.05
N GLU A 109 -8.79 8.14 -17.95
CA GLU A 109 -9.90 9.10 -17.80
C GLU A 109 -10.75 8.76 -16.56
N HIS A 110 -11.16 7.50 -16.39
CA HIS A 110 -11.90 7.04 -15.20
C HIS A 110 -11.12 7.27 -13.92
N ILE A 111 -9.85 6.89 -13.88
CA ILE A 111 -8.99 7.11 -12.71
C ILE A 111 -8.88 8.61 -12.38
N SER A 112 -8.78 9.48 -13.39
CA SER A 112 -8.70 10.92 -13.17
C SER A 112 -9.99 11.48 -12.54
N ILE A 113 -11.15 11.00 -12.98
CA ILE A 113 -12.45 11.38 -12.41
C ILE A 113 -12.56 10.91 -10.95
N ILE A 114 -12.19 9.67 -10.67
CA ILE A 114 -12.17 9.11 -9.32
C ILE A 114 -11.20 9.90 -8.43
N ALA A 115 -10.00 10.16 -8.90
CA ALA A 115 -8.98 10.91 -8.16
C ALA A 115 -9.45 12.33 -7.79
N LEU A 116 -10.17 13.03 -8.69
CA LEU A 116 -10.76 14.33 -8.37
C LEU A 116 -11.81 14.25 -7.25
N ARG A 117 -12.63 13.20 -7.22
CA ARG A 117 -13.56 12.96 -6.11
C ARG A 117 -12.80 12.68 -4.81
N THR A 118 -11.77 11.89 -4.89
CA THR A 118 -10.95 11.48 -3.74
C THR A 118 -10.16 12.66 -3.17
N GLU A 119 -9.63 13.56 -3.99
CA GLU A 119 -8.96 14.79 -3.53
C GLU A 119 -9.87 15.70 -2.68
N GLN A 120 -11.16 15.72 -2.95
CA GLN A 120 -12.13 16.47 -2.14
C GLN A 120 -12.39 15.84 -0.76
N ILE A 121 -12.14 14.52 -0.62
CA ILE A 121 -12.32 13.74 0.62
C ILE A 121 -11.01 13.64 1.41
N GLN A 122 -9.87 13.80 0.77
CA GLN A 122 -8.54 13.55 1.35
C GLN A 122 -8.07 14.66 2.29
N ARG A 123 -8.48 14.57 3.55
CA ARG A 123 -7.67 15.13 4.63
C ARG A 123 -6.44 14.23 4.83
N PRO A 124 -5.21 14.79 4.92
CA PRO A 124 -4.02 13.98 5.18
C PRO A 124 -4.23 13.17 6.48
N MET A 125 -3.98 11.86 6.42
CA MET A 125 -4.03 11.00 7.60
C MET A 125 -2.66 11.00 8.26
N ILE A 126 -2.37 12.07 9.02
CA ILE A 126 -1.08 12.28 9.66
C ILE A 126 -1.05 11.65 11.04
N GLN A 127 -0.16 10.69 11.24
CA GLN A 127 0.24 10.21 12.56
C GLN A 127 1.52 10.93 12.98
N THR A 128 1.48 11.69 14.07
CA THR A 128 2.66 12.38 14.61
C THR A 128 3.26 11.57 15.76
N LEU A 129 4.54 11.28 15.67
CA LEU A 129 5.32 10.49 16.62
C LEU A 129 6.58 11.29 17.02
N GLY A 130 6.42 12.22 17.94
CA GLY A 130 7.48 13.16 18.32
C GLY A 130 7.86 14.06 17.15
N ARG A 131 9.14 14.01 16.72
CA ARG A 131 9.67 14.77 15.58
C ARG A 131 9.31 14.18 14.20
N ILE A 132 8.70 12.98 14.18
CA ILE A 132 8.33 12.27 12.97
C ILE A 132 6.84 12.44 12.71
N ALA A 133 6.47 12.74 11.47
CA ALA A 133 5.10 12.69 10.98
C ALA A 133 4.99 11.71 9.81
N ILE A 134 3.98 10.87 9.82
CA ILE A 134 3.71 9.88 8.78
C ILE A 134 2.37 10.23 8.14
N ASP A 135 2.36 10.63 6.88
CA ASP A 135 1.15 10.67 6.08
C ASP A 135 0.88 9.27 5.54
N MET A 136 -0.03 8.57 6.20
CA MET A 136 -0.32 7.17 5.88
C MET A 136 -1.00 7.00 4.53
N ARG A 137 -1.67 8.05 4.02
CA ARG A 137 -2.34 8.02 2.71
C ARG A 137 -1.36 8.22 1.57
N ARG A 138 -0.41 9.14 1.75
CA ARG A 138 0.57 9.48 0.72
C ARG A 138 1.86 8.67 0.81
N ALA A 139 1.99 7.81 1.83
CA ALA A 139 3.20 7.09 2.14
C ALA A 139 4.43 8.02 2.28
N ILE A 140 4.23 9.19 2.90
CA ILE A 140 5.27 10.19 3.14
C ILE A 140 5.63 10.20 4.61
N VAL A 141 6.92 10.12 4.90
CA VAL A 141 7.47 10.36 6.23
C VAL A 141 8.14 11.72 6.22
N SER A 142 7.89 12.52 7.25
CA SER A 142 8.56 13.80 7.47
C SER A 142 9.25 13.81 8.83
N LYS A 143 10.39 14.46 8.92
CA LYS A 143 11.12 14.70 10.16
C LYS A 143 11.26 16.20 10.35
N ASP A 144 10.83 16.72 11.49
CA ASP A 144 10.81 18.17 11.79
C ASP A 144 10.07 19.02 10.74
N GLY A 145 9.12 18.41 10.02
CA GLY A 145 8.36 19.03 8.94
C GLY A 145 8.96 18.83 7.54
N ASP A 146 10.20 18.39 7.42
CA ASP A 146 10.85 18.15 6.13
C ASP A 146 10.60 16.71 5.64
N PRO A 147 10.17 16.51 4.38
CA PRO A 147 9.97 15.20 3.81
C PRO A 147 11.27 14.39 3.77
N VAL A 148 11.20 13.14 4.20
CA VAL A 148 12.30 12.17 4.12
C VAL A 148 12.12 11.31 2.87
N GLU A 149 13.09 11.36 1.96
CA GLU A 149 13.05 10.54 0.73
C GLU A 149 13.20 9.06 1.07
N MET A 150 12.16 8.26 0.80
CA MET A 150 12.12 6.83 1.06
C MET A 150 11.75 6.04 -0.18
N SER A 151 12.39 4.87 -0.34
CA SER A 151 11.84 3.84 -1.21
C SER A 151 10.59 3.25 -0.56
N LEU A 152 9.75 2.59 -1.37
CA LEU A 152 8.59 1.85 -0.86
C LEU A 152 8.96 0.91 0.29
N GLN A 153 9.99 0.13 0.08
CA GLN A 153 10.43 -0.86 1.04
C GLN A 153 10.95 -0.24 2.35
N ASP A 154 11.56 0.95 2.27
CA ASP A 154 11.97 1.71 3.46
C ASP A 154 10.74 2.24 4.21
N TYR A 155 9.77 2.78 3.47
CA TYR A 155 8.51 3.24 4.06
C TYR A 155 7.76 2.09 4.74
N ASP A 156 7.68 0.94 4.09
CA ASP A 156 6.99 -0.25 4.61
C ASP A 156 7.59 -0.73 5.92
N LEU A 157 8.91 -0.86 5.96
CA LEU A 157 9.61 -1.24 7.18
C LEU A 157 9.43 -0.20 8.27
N PHE A 158 9.56 1.08 7.91
CA PHE A 158 9.42 2.17 8.87
C PHE A 158 8.01 2.26 9.44
N SER A 159 6.99 2.27 8.59
CA SER A 159 5.59 2.36 9.02
C SER A 159 5.16 1.16 9.85
N PHE A 160 5.67 -0.05 9.53
CA PHE A 160 5.42 -1.24 10.34
C PHE A 160 6.00 -1.11 11.75
N LEU A 161 7.25 -0.67 11.89
CA LEU A 161 7.87 -0.43 13.19
C LEU A 161 7.15 0.69 13.97
N ALA A 162 6.78 1.77 13.28
CA ALA A 162 6.12 2.94 13.86
C ALA A 162 4.65 2.69 14.23
N SER A 163 4.00 1.66 13.68
CA SER A 163 2.62 1.31 13.99
C SER A 163 2.42 0.87 15.44
N GLN A 164 3.48 0.34 16.08
CA GLN A 164 3.46 -0.13 17.46
C GLN A 164 4.70 0.33 18.21
N PRO A 165 4.76 1.61 18.61
CA PRO A 165 5.91 2.16 19.32
C PRO A 165 6.22 1.40 20.61
N GLY A 166 7.50 1.11 20.83
CA GLY A 166 7.97 0.34 21.98
C GLY A 166 7.91 -1.19 21.82
N GLN A 167 7.13 -1.70 20.88
CA GLN A 167 7.11 -3.13 20.57
C GLN A 167 8.35 -3.54 19.81
N THR A 168 9.02 -4.59 20.29
CA THR A 168 10.18 -5.17 19.63
C THR A 168 9.75 -6.27 18.67
N PHE A 169 10.21 -6.20 17.43
CA PHE A 169 10.00 -7.21 16.41
C PHE A 169 11.29 -7.94 16.11
N SER A 170 11.23 -9.26 16.05
CA SER A 170 12.34 -10.08 15.60
C SER A 170 12.61 -9.88 14.10
N ARG A 171 13.75 -10.34 13.63
CA ARG A 171 14.07 -10.27 12.19
C ARG A 171 13.14 -11.13 11.36
N GLU A 172 12.73 -12.27 11.89
CA GLU A 172 11.78 -13.20 11.29
C GLU A 172 10.40 -12.54 11.14
N GLU A 173 9.91 -11.88 12.18
CA GLU A 173 8.64 -11.16 12.15
C GLU A 173 8.69 -10.02 11.13
N LEU A 174 9.78 -9.26 11.06
CA LEU A 174 9.97 -8.22 10.06
C LEU A 174 10.00 -8.80 8.64
N MET A 175 10.73 -9.90 8.40
CA MET A 175 10.76 -10.56 7.09
C MET A 175 9.38 -11.03 6.67
N THR A 176 8.58 -11.58 7.57
CA THR A 176 7.24 -12.06 7.27
C THR A 176 6.27 -10.92 7.01
N ASN A 177 6.25 -9.90 7.89
CA ASN A 177 5.23 -8.86 7.84
C ASN A 177 5.52 -7.75 6.83
N VAL A 178 6.80 -7.46 6.55
CA VAL A 178 7.18 -6.37 5.63
C VAL A 178 7.45 -6.90 4.22
N TRP A 179 8.13 -8.06 4.09
CA TRP A 179 8.50 -8.63 2.79
C TRP A 179 7.61 -9.78 2.33
N GLY A 180 6.68 -10.26 3.19
CA GLY A 180 5.74 -11.33 2.86
C GLY A 180 6.38 -12.72 2.75
N TYR A 181 7.59 -12.92 3.26
CA TYR A 181 8.23 -14.24 3.24
C TYR A 181 7.54 -15.19 4.21
N THR A 182 6.92 -16.24 3.66
CA THR A 182 6.34 -17.35 4.43
C THR A 182 7.08 -18.64 4.08
N GLY A 183 7.71 -19.27 5.08
CA GLY A 183 8.45 -20.52 4.89
C GLY A 183 9.96 -20.33 4.99
N TYR A 184 10.74 -20.67 3.94
CA TYR A 184 12.18 -20.48 3.96
C TYR A 184 12.49 -18.97 3.99
N LEU A 185 12.87 -18.49 5.16
CA LEU A 185 13.31 -17.12 5.37
C LEU A 185 14.63 -16.94 4.63
N GLY A 186 14.66 -16.20 3.54
CA GLY A 186 15.88 -15.87 2.79
C GLY A 186 17.01 -15.34 3.68
N ASP A 187 17.90 -14.54 3.19
CA ASP A 187 18.96 -13.98 4.04
C ASP A 187 18.37 -12.94 5.03
N ILE A 188 18.19 -13.37 6.27
CA ILE A 188 17.68 -12.56 7.39
C ILE A 188 18.53 -11.28 7.63
N ARG A 189 19.75 -11.24 7.11
CA ARG A 189 20.63 -10.05 7.15
C ARG A 189 20.08 -8.89 6.31
N LEU A 190 19.18 -9.16 5.37
CA LEU A 190 18.50 -8.11 4.61
C LEU A 190 17.76 -7.13 5.53
N VAL A 191 17.22 -7.60 6.65
CA VAL A 191 16.60 -6.75 7.66
C VAL A 191 17.62 -5.77 8.25
N ASP A 192 18.80 -6.25 8.62
CA ASP A 192 19.84 -5.40 9.22
C ASP A 192 20.32 -4.32 8.24
N VAL A 193 20.44 -4.67 6.96
CA VAL A 193 20.78 -3.72 5.88
C VAL A 193 19.68 -2.66 5.72
N ALA A 194 18.41 -3.08 5.72
CA ALA A 194 17.29 -2.17 5.61
C ALA A 194 17.19 -1.23 6.82
N ILE A 195 17.38 -1.75 8.04
CA ILE A 195 17.41 -0.94 9.27
C ILE A 195 18.54 0.09 9.21
N ARG A 196 19.74 -0.32 8.76
CA ARG A 196 20.87 0.62 8.60
C ARG A 196 20.53 1.73 7.60
N ARG A 197 19.90 1.39 6.49
CA ARG A 197 19.48 2.36 5.46
C ARG A 197 18.44 3.33 6.00
N LEU A 198 17.46 2.84 6.77
CA LEU A 198 16.46 3.69 7.44
C LEU A 198 17.10 4.65 8.44
N ARG A 199 18.04 4.19 9.26
CA ARG A 199 18.76 5.03 10.21
C ARG A 199 19.51 6.17 9.51
N LEU A 200 20.15 5.88 8.38
CA LEU A 200 20.82 6.92 7.57
C LEU A 200 19.88 8.03 7.09
N LYS A 201 18.57 7.74 6.97
CA LYS A 201 17.56 8.69 6.49
C LYS A 201 16.86 9.44 7.64
N ILE A 202 16.66 8.80 8.77
CA ILE A 202 15.80 9.30 9.85
C ILE A 202 16.56 9.80 11.05
N GLU A 203 17.67 9.15 11.44
CA GLU A 203 18.41 9.51 12.63
C GLU A 203 19.29 10.74 12.38
N ASP A 204 19.52 11.52 13.43
CA ASP A 204 20.53 12.60 13.37
C ASP A 204 21.95 12.01 13.40
N ASP A 205 22.15 10.94 14.18
CA ASP A 205 23.35 10.13 14.21
C ASP A 205 22.96 8.64 14.09
N PRO A 206 23.18 8.02 12.92
CA PRO A 206 22.85 6.60 12.69
C PRO A 206 23.60 5.63 13.63
N SER A 207 24.74 6.06 14.19
CA SER A 207 25.53 5.26 15.14
C SER A 207 24.98 5.32 16.56
N ASN A 208 24.21 6.38 16.87
CA ASN A 208 23.52 6.57 18.13
C ASN A 208 22.02 6.84 17.89
N PRO A 209 21.27 5.84 17.41
CA PRO A 209 19.89 6.01 16.97
C PRO A 209 18.95 6.38 18.14
N GLN A 210 17.97 7.25 17.85
CA GLN A 210 16.95 7.70 18.80
C GLN A 210 15.54 7.18 18.44
N PHE A 211 15.28 6.89 17.18
CA PHE A 211 13.98 6.44 16.72
C PHE A 211 13.94 4.92 16.48
N ILE A 212 14.90 4.38 15.75
CA ILE A 212 14.94 2.95 15.41
C ILE A 212 15.97 2.25 16.27
N MET A 213 15.51 1.69 17.38
CA MET A 213 16.34 1.10 18.42
C MET A 213 16.63 -0.39 18.14
N THR A 214 17.75 -0.87 18.72
CA THR A 214 18.10 -2.31 18.71
C THR A 214 17.95 -2.88 20.11
N ARG A 215 17.15 -3.94 20.25
CA ARG A 215 17.18 -4.79 21.44
C ARG A 215 18.07 -5.98 21.16
N ARG A 216 19.27 -5.98 21.75
CA ARG A 216 20.28 -7.02 21.53
C ARG A 216 19.70 -8.42 21.77
N GLY A 217 19.94 -9.35 20.84
CA GLY A 217 19.44 -10.72 20.92
C GLY A 217 17.97 -10.90 20.58
N THR A 218 17.19 -9.80 20.39
CA THR A 218 15.75 -9.88 20.10
C THR A 218 15.41 -9.32 18.73
N GLY A 219 15.72 -8.03 18.46
CA GLY A 219 15.33 -7.41 17.19
C GLY A 219 15.36 -5.88 17.25
N TYR A 220 14.36 -5.26 16.61
CA TYR A 220 14.26 -3.81 16.44
C TYR A 220 12.91 -3.28 16.90
N PHE A 221 12.88 -2.03 17.33
CA PHE A 221 11.66 -1.33 17.74
C PHE A 221 11.77 0.16 17.42
N PHE A 222 10.62 0.80 17.27
CA PHE A 222 10.51 2.24 17.13
C PHE A 222 10.18 2.88 18.48
N THR A 223 10.73 4.05 18.75
CA THR A 223 10.41 4.86 19.92
C THR A 223 10.17 6.32 19.54
N THR A 224 9.34 7.01 20.33
CA THR A 224 8.95 8.41 20.11
C THR A 224 9.76 9.38 20.95
N SER A 225 10.88 8.95 21.51
CA SER A 225 11.67 9.66 22.55
C SER A 225 11.62 11.16 22.54
#